data_366853e5c4ffad6c61fc04e0f398acca
#
_entry.id   366853e5c4ffad6c61fc04e0f398acca
#
_cell.length_a   1.000
_cell.length_b   1.000
_cell.length_c   1.000
_cell.angle_alpha   90.00
_cell.angle_beta   90.00
_cell.angle_gamma   90.00
#
_symmetry.space_group_name_H-M   'P 1'
#
loop_
_entity.id
_entity.type
_entity.pdbx_description
1 polymer ?
#
loop_
_entity_poly.entity_id
_entity_poly.type
_entity_poly.pdbx_seq_one_letter_code
_entity_poly.pdbx_strand_id
1 'polypeptide(L)'
;QHLPFQHALELVRKSSIFTTHTPVPAGHDKFSENLMRAYFAHIPEALDISWDEFMDLGRVKRTDEKFSVTHLAIKTSVYVNAVSKIHQDVTREMFKDLYRGFFNSELFIDYVTNAVHPKTWMCGDWQKAFLSVAGNEFFEHMHENHDYWKFIDKLKPLSIWKLKTYQKHELYDKLVERLAKEMPQRQELPNQIIHTLEELNKTPEILTIGFARRFATYKRAHLIFIDLKRLASIVNNPQYPVRFIFSGKAHPSDKAGEDLIKRIIEVSRMPEFIGKIIFVENYDTELAKLLLKGVDVWLNTPTRPLEASGTSGMKAVMNGTLNFSVLDGWWAEGYVPGGGWALRQENTYDDPNLQDQLDAEMIYSTIEDEIVPSFYERDIEGVPQKWIEMIKNAYFHIAPHFITKRMLLEYDNKFYKQLFEYYKTLSDNDYQNLFKFISWKRKIYRNWDEIKLENIEMFDSSKRHLPLGDKFYVKLLLDLKELKPDDVIIELIFGKKEEGRIVDIEFAKTFDFVGCEGSKSKYECTIPMEQSGVYNFSIRLRPQHPLLA
;
A
#
# COMPACT_ATOMS: atom_id res chain seq x y z
N GLN A 1 -20.22 26.18 18.88
CA GLN A 1 -20.15 27.29 17.96
C GLN A 1 -20.86 26.92 16.67
N HIS A 2 -21.87 27.68 16.26
CA HIS A 2 -22.65 27.41 15.06
C HIS A 2 -21.96 28.06 13.86
N LEU A 3 -20.98 27.33 13.24
CA LEU A 3 -20.44 27.70 11.94
C LEU A 3 -21.44 27.30 10.84
N PRO A 4 -21.65 28.14 9.81
CA PRO A 4 -22.36 27.72 8.60
C PRO A 4 -21.70 26.47 7.99
N PHE A 5 -22.47 25.59 7.38
CA PHE A 5 -21.98 24.29 6.85
C PHE A 5 -20.71 24.42 6.01
N GLN A 6 -20.66 25.35 5.06
CA GLN A 6 -19.50 25.54 4.18
C GLN A 6 -18.23 25.92 4.96
N HIS A 7 -18.37 26.66 6.08
CA HIS A 7 -17.25 27.05 6.93
C HIS A 7 -16.78 25.85 7.77
N ALA A 8 -17.72 25.10 8.35
CA ALA A 8 -17.41 23.88 9.08
C ALA A 8 -16.74 22.83 8.17
N LEU A 9 -17.24 22.67 6.94
CA LEU A 9 -16.68 21.75 5.94
C LEU A 9 -15.22 22.09 5.61
N GLU A 10 -14.89 23.36 5.36
CA GLU A 10 -13.51 23.78 5.09
C GLU A 10 -12.59 23.59 6.30
N LEU A 11 -13.06 23.86 7.51
CA LEU A 11 -12.29 23.61 8.72
C LEU A 11 -11.98 22.12 8.88
N VAL A 12 -13.00 21.24 8.75
CA VAL A 12 -12.84 19.79 8.81
C VAL A 12 -11.87 19.32 7.71
N ARG A 13 -12.09 19.77 6.48
CA ARG A 13 -11.24 19.40 5.34
C ARG A 13 -9.77 19.72 5.59
N LYS A 14 -9.47 20.94 6.07
CA LYS A 14 -8.11 21.40 6.31
C LYS A 14 -7.43 20.77 7.51
N SER A 15 -8.19 20.15 8.40
CA SER A 15 -7.68 19.46 9.59
C SER A 15 -7.77 17.94 9.53
N SER A 16 -8.13 17.37 8.38
CA SER A 16 -8.35 15.92 8.22
C SER A 16 -7.47 15.30 7.15
N ILE A 17 -7.09 14.06 7.39
CA ILE A 17 -6.47 13.15 6.42
C ILE A 17 -7.34 11.91 6.28
N PHE A 18 -7.47 11.39 5.08
CA PHE A 18 -8.07 10.10 4.80
C PHE A 18 -7.00 9.08 4.42
N THR A 19 -6.95 7.95 5.11
CA THR A 19 -6.09 6.82 4.73
C THR A 19 -6.93 5.72 4.09
N THR A 20 -6.66 5.43 2.82
CA THR A 20 -7.26 4.28 2.11
C THR A 20 -6.42 3.03 2.31
N HIS A 21 -7.08 1.87 2.50
CA HIS A 21 -6.40 0.62 2.81
C HIS A 21 -6.59 -0.47 1.74
N THR A 22 -7.26 -0.18 0.63
CA THR A 22 -7.53 -1.19 -0.40
C THR A 22 -7.73 -0.56 -1.78
N PRO A 23 -7.18 -1.17 -2.84
CA PRO A 23 -7.51 -0.82 -4.22
C PRO A 23 -8.71 -1.59 -4.75
N VAL A 24 -9.27 -2.55 -3.97
CA VAL A 24 -10.34 -3.45 -4.46
C VAL A 24 -11.68 -2.76 -4.36
N PRO A 25 -12.52 -2.77 -5.42
CA PRO A 25 -13.83 -2.11 -5.43
C PRO A 25 -14.76 -2.49 -4.26
N ALA A 26 -14.68 -3.73 -3.78
CA ALA A 26 -15.47 -4.21 -2.64
C ALA A 26 -15.14 -3.51 -1.30
N GLY A 27 -14.04 -2.76 -1.22
CA GLY A 27 -13.67 -1.96 -0.05
C GLY A 27 -14.11 -0.50 -0.13
N HIS A 28 -14.86 -0.11 -1.19
CA HIS A 28 -15.34 1.25 -1.45
C HIS A 28 -16.85 1.26 -1.58
N ASP A 29 -17.53 1.31 -0.43
CA ASP A 29 -18.99 1.24 -0.37
C ASP A 29 -19.66 2.38 -1.13
N LYS A 30 -20.69 2.02 -1.89
CA LYS A 30 -21.53 2.93 -2.67
C LYS A 30 -22.99 2.63 -2.43
N PHE A 31 -23.77 3.62 -1.99
CA PHE A 31 -25.16 3.50 -1.62
C PHE A 31 -26.07 4.21 -2.62
N SER A 32 -27.21 3.59 -2.94
CA SER A 32 -28.22 4.22 -3.78
C SER A 32 -28.86 5.43 -3.08
N GLU A 33 -29.34 6.39 -3.86
CA GLU A 33 -30.03 7.57 -3.30
C GLU A 33 -31.22 7.20 -2.42
N ASN A 34 -32.00 6.18 -2.79
CA ASN A 34 -33.12 5.71 -1.98
C ASN A 34 -32.68 5.25 -0.59
N LEU A 35 -31.58 4.53 -0.52
CA LEU A 35 -31.02 4.08 0.75
C LEU A 35 -30.49 5.25 1.58
N MET A 36 -29.80 6.21 0.94
CA MET A 36 -29.35 7.44 1.59
C MET A 36 -30.53 8.23 2.15
N ARG A 37 -31.64 8.36 1.41
CA ARG A 37 -32.84 9.04 1.90
C ARG A 37 -33.48 8.32 3.09
N ALA A 38 -33.51 7.00 3.08
CA ALA A 38 -34.09 6.21 4.19
C ALA A 38 -33.40 6.48 5.53
N TYR A 39 -32.09 6.70 5.51
CA TYR A 39 -31.30 6.86 6.76
C TYR A 39 -30.87 8.30 7.05
N PHE A 40 -30.71 9.15 6.03
CA PHE A 40 -30.06 10.47 6.16
C PHE A 40 -30.94 11.64 5.69
N ALA A 41 -32.24 11.45 5.44
CA ALA A 41 -33.13 12.52 4.98
C ALA A 41 -33.15 13.75 5.90
N HIS A 42 -32.89 13.57 7.20
CA HIS A 42 -32.86 14.65 8.21
C HIS A 42 -31.56 15.45 8.22
N ILE A 43 -30.48 14.92 7.65
CA ILE A 43 -29.14 15.57 7.72
C ILE A 43 -29.06 16.87 6.93
N PRO A 44 -29.55 16.95 5.67
CA PRO A 44 -29.52 18.21 4.91
C PRO A 44 -30.19 19.37 5.63
N GLU A 45 -31.36 19.14 6.23
CA GLU A 45 -32.08 20.15 7.01
C GLU A 45 -31.26 20.62 8.22
N ALA A 46 -30.64 19.68 8.96
CA ALA A 46 -29.82 20.00 10.12
C ALA A 46 -28.53 20.76 9.74
N LEU A 47 -28.06 20.65 8.49
CA LEU A 47 -26.87 21.34 7.96
C LEU A 47 -27.20 22.61 7.18
N ASP A 48 -28.50 22.93 7.02
CA ASP A 48 -28.98 24.05 6.19
C ASP A 48 -28.45 23.98 4.74
N ILE A 49 -28.56 22.80 4.12
CA ILE A 49 -28.18 22.53 2.73
C ILE A 49 -29.27 21.76 2.00
N SER A 50 -29.24 21.81 0.67
CA SER A 50 -30.14 21.00 -0.15
C SER A 50 -29.75 19.51 -0.14
N TRP A 51 -30.70 18.64 -0.51
CA TRP A 51 -30.43 17.23 -0.70
C TRP A 51 -29.34 16.97 -1.75
N ASP A 52 -29.35 17.73 -2.84
CA ASP A 52 -28.34 17.60 -3.90
C ASP A 52 -26.95 17.97 -3.42
N GLU A 53 -26.81 19.04 -2.65
CA GLU A 53 -25.52 19.43 -2.03
C GLU A 53 -25.02 18.33 -1.08
N PHE A 54 -25.90 17.71 -0.31
CA PHE A 54 -25.53 16.56 0.53
C PHE A 54 -25.04 15.37 -0.32
N MET A 55 -25.78 14.99 -1.35
CA MET A 55 -25.40 13.90 -2.25
C MET A 55 -24.10 14.19 -3.03
N ASP A 56 -23.86 15.44 -3.39
CA ASP A 56 -22.64 15.88 -4.08
C ASP A 56 -21.36 15.68 -3.24
N LEU A 57 -21.46 15.53 -1.92
CA LEU A 57 -20.32 15.14 -1.09
C LEU A 57 -19.78 13.76 -1.43
N GLY A 58 -20.65 12.82 -1.87
CA GLY A 58 -20.28 11.44 -2.22
C GLY A 58 -20.27 11.14 -3.72
N ARG A 59 -20.48 12.13 -4.60
CA ARG A 59 -20.55 11.96 -6.06
C ARG A 59 -19.36 12.64 -6.76
N VAL A 60 -18.95 12.15 -7.92
CA VAL A 60 -18.02 12.87 -8.83
C VAL A 60 -18.81 13.87 -9.68
N LYS A 61 -19.93 13.43 -10.25
CA LYS A 61 -20.85 14.23 -11.05
C LYS A 61 -22.24 14.17 -10.43
N ARG A 62 -23.04 15.23 -10.63
CA ARG A 62 -24.46 15.25 -10.19
C ARG A 62 -25.32 14.17 -10.80
N THR A 63 -24.91 13.65 -11.95
CA THR A 63 -25.58 12.55 -12.64
C THR A 63 -25.26 11.17 -12.07
N ASP A 64 -24.32 11.05 -11.13
CA ASP A 64 -24.00 9.79 -10.50
C ASP A 64 -25.16 9.35 -9.58
N GLU A 65 -25.63 8.11 -9.76
CA GLU A 65 -26.78 7.59 -9.01
C GLU A 65 -26.45 7.19 -7.58
N LYS A 66 -25.17 6.94 -7.27
CA LYS A 66 -24.73 6.39 -5.99
C LYS A 66 -23.85 7.36 -5.21
N PHE A 67 -24.04 7.35 -3.91
CA PHE A 67 -23.20 8.04 -2.95
C PHE A 67 -22.04 7.14 -2.54
N SER A 68 -20.79 7.57 -2.75
CA SER A 68 -19.57 6.87 -2.32
C SER A 68 -19.07 7.46 -1.00
N VAL A 69 -18.93 6.60 0.01
CA VAL A 69 -18.34 7.00 1.31
C VAL A 69 -16.87 7.38 1.17
N THR A 70 -16.16 6.72 0.25
CA THR A 70 -14.76 7.05 -0.06
C THR A 70 -14.64 8.44 -0.70
N HIS A 71 -15.55 8.81 -1.62
CA HIS A 71 -15.57 10.16 -2.19
C HIS A 71 -15.85 11.21 -1.13
N LEU A 72 -16.79 10.93 -0.20
CA LEU A 72 -17.02 11.80 0.95
C LEU A 72 -15.72 11.99 1.75
N ALA A 73 -15.04 10.91 2.12
CA ALA A 73 -13.82 10.96 2.91
C ALA A 73 -12.71 11.77 2.19
N ILE A 74 -12.53 11.58 0.88
CA ILE A 74 -11.56 12.34 0.07
C ILE A 74 -11.94 13.82 0.02
N LYS A 75 -13.22 14.15 -0.24
CA LYS A 75 -13.67 15.54 -0.35
C LYS A 75 -13.63 16.31 0.98
N THR A 76 -13.68 15.59 2.09
CA THR A 76 -13.61 16.17 3.45
C THR A 76 -12.23 16.09 4.09
N SER A 77 -11.21 15.72 3.33
CA SER A 77 -9.81 15.67 3.77
C SER A 77 -8.91 16.45 2.80
N VAL A 78 -7.92 17.14 3.33
CA VAL A 78 -6.94 17.86 2.49
C VAL A 78 -5.90 16.91 1.94
N TYR A 79 -5.55 15.89 2.69
CA TYR A 79 -4.60 14.86 2.29
C TYR A 79 -5.27 13.49 2.20
N VAL A 80 -4.83 12.70 1.23
CA VAL A 80 -5.15 11.29 1.13
C VAL A 80 -3.86 10.51 1.26
N ASN A 81 -3.85 9.49 2.10
CA ASN A 81 -2.70 8.62 2.30
C ASN A 81 -2.99 7.20 1.80
N ALA A 82 -2.09 6.66 0.99
CA ALA A 82 -2.01 5.27 0.64
C ALA A 82 -1.09 4.51 1.60
N VAL A 83 -1.17 3.18 1.63
CA VAL A 83 -0.46 2.36 2.63
C VAL A 83 0.74 1.59 2.07
N SER A 84 1.16 1.93 0.86
CA SER A 84 2.43 1.58 0.21
C SER A 84 2.67 2.46 -1.02
N LYS A 85 3.89 2.48 -1.54
CA LYS A 85 4.25 3.25 -2.73
C LYS A 85 3.43 2.83 -3.96
N ILE A 86 3.32 1.54 -4.24
CA ILE A 86 2.49 1.05 -5.36
C ILE A 86 1.03 1.44 -5.16
N HIS A 87 0.53 1.32 -3.93
CA HIS A 87 -0.85 1.69 -3.62
C HIS A 87 -1.12 3.19 -3.80
N GLN A 88 -0.12 4.06 -3.64
CA GLN A 88 -0.24 5.48 -3.98
C GLN A 88 -0.59 5.67 -5.46
N ASP A 89 0.15 5.01 -6.36
CA ASP A 89 -0.06 5.15 -7.80
C ASP A 89 -1.43 4.61 -8.20
N VAL A 90 -1.83 3.45 -7.65
CA VAL A 90 -3.17 2.88 -7.86
C VAL A 90 -4.26 3.81 -7.33
N THR A 91 -4.07 4.39 -6.14
CA THR A 91 -5.03 5.30 -5.51
C THR A 91 -5.19 6.59 -6.32
N ARG A 92 -4.09 7.14 -6.85
CA ARG A 92 -4.11 8.29 -7.76
C ARG A 92 -4.95 8.00 -9.00
N GLU A 93 -4.70 6.87 -9.64
CA GLU A 93 -5.45 6.47 -10.83
C GLU A 93 -6.93 6.24 -10.52
N MET A 94 -7.27 5.60 -9.40
CA MET A 94 -8.65 5.35 -8.99
C MET A 94 -9.48 6.61 -8.75
N PHE A 95 -8.85 7.67 -8.23
CA PHE A 95 -9.56 8.87 -7.77
C PHE A 95 -9.21 10.14 -8.55
N LYS A 96 -8.48 10.03 -9.66
CA LYS A 96 -8.11 11.20 -10.50
C LYS A 96 -9.30 12.07 -10.91
N ASP A 97 -10.47 11.48 -11.14
CA ASP A 97 -11.68 12.20 -11.56
C ASP A 97 -12.21 13.17 -10.48
N LEU A 98 -11.81 13.00 -9.22
CA LEU A 98 -12.13 13.93 -8.12
C LEU A 98 -11.25 15.20 -8.15
N TYR A 99 -10.11 15.16 -8.87
CA TYR A 99 -9.10 16.22 -8.89
C TYR A 99 -9.00 16.86 -10.26
N ARG A 100 -10.09 17.50 -10.69
CA ARG A 100 -10.14 18.13 -12.02
C ARG A 100 -9.08 19.23 -12.15
N GLY A 101 -8.37 19.22 -13.27
CA GLY A 101 -7.34 20.21 -13.59
C GLY A 101 -5.96 19.92 -12.99
N PHE A 102 -5.80 18.80 -12.28
CA PHE A 102 -4.52 18.31 -11.80
C PHE A 102 -4.04 17.13 -12.64
N PHE A 103 -2.73 17.02 -12.83
CA PHE A 103 -2.11 15.82 -13.37
C PHE A 103 -1.98 14.75 -12.29
N ASN A 104 -1.85 13.49 -12.70
CA ASN A 104 -1.82 12.37 -11.77
C ASN A 104 -0.68 12.49 -10.72
N SER A 105 0.48 12.99 -11.15
CA SER A 105 1.65 13.25 -10.30
C SER A 105 1.44 14.36 -9.25
N GLU A 106 0.48 15.25 -9.47
CA GLU A 106 0.19 16.40 -8.60
C GLU A 106 -0.92 16.18 -7.58
N LEU A 107 -1.58 15.02 -7.64
CA LEU A 107 -2.67 14.74 -6.72
C LEU A 107 -2.16 14.73 -5.26
N PHE A 108 -2.95 15.34 -4.36
CA PHE A 108 -2.66 15.38 -2.91
C PHE A 108 -2.83 13.99 -2.26
N ILE A 109 -2.30 12.97 -2.93
CA ILE A 109 -2.30 11.57 -2.53
C ILE A 109 -0.85 11.17 -2.33
N ASP A 110 -0.44 11.03 -1.07
CA ASP A 110 0.88 10.56 -0.67
C ASP A 110 0.76 9.16 -0.07
N TYR A 111 1.86 8.59 0.40
CA TYR A 111 1.85 7.31 1.08
C TYR A 111 2.70 7.31 2.36
N VAL A 112 2.25 6.50 3.30
CA VAL A 112 3.04 6.01 4.43
C VAL A 112 2.86 4.51 4.47
N THR A 113 3.92 3.77 4.20
CA THR A 113 3.84 2.32 4.16
C THR A 113 3.52 1.77 5.54
N ASN A 114 2.53 0.86 5.58
CA ASN A 114 2.13 0.20 6.82
C ASN A 114 3.31 -0.45 7.54
N ALA A 115 3.12 -0.69 8.81
CA ALA A 115 4.11 -1.32 9.68
C ALA A 115 3.44 -2.18 10.75
N VAL A 116 4.24 -2.89 11.53
CA VAL A 116 3.77 -3.73 12.63
C VAL A 116 4.40 -3.32 13.96
N HIS A 117 3.70 -3.55 15.06
CA HIS A 117 4.20 -3.24 16.40
C HIS A 117 5.11 -4.38 16.90
N PRO A 118 6.43 -4.15 17.05
CA PRO A 118 7.38 -5.23 17.36
C PRO A 118 7.06 -5.97 18.65
N LYS A 119 6.79 -5.26 19.76
CA LYS A 119 6.46 -5.91 21.04
C LYS A 119 5.20 -6.79 20.99
N THR A 120 4.27 -6.53 20.06
CA THR A 120 3.05 -7.35 19.89
C THR A 120 3.29 -8.58 19.00
N TRP A 121 4.07 -8.42 17.92
CA TRP A 121 4.19 -9.44 16.88
C TRP A 121 5.47 -10.25 16.93
N MET A 122 6.55 -9.73 17.50
CA MET A 122 7.76 -10.50 17.80
C MET A 122 7.49 -11.37 19.02
N CYS A 123 7.70 -12.66 18.92
CA CYS A 123 7.48 -13.57 20.04
C CYS A 123 8.50 -13.34 21.17
N GLY A 124 8.13 -13.77 22.40
CA GLY A 124 8.93 -13.52 23.60
C GLY A 124 10.37 -14.04 23.54
N ASP A 125 10.61 -15.13 22.81
CA ASP A 125 11.96 -15.71 22.70
C ASP A 125 12.88 -14.85 21.84
N TRP A 126 12.38 -14.31 20.73
CA TRP A 126 13.12 -13.32 19.94
C TRP A 126 13.34 -12.03 20.70
N GLN A 127 12.32 -11.55 21.46
CA GLN A 127 12.49 -10.37 22.30
C GLN A 127 13.62 -10.57 23.32
N LYS A 128 13.65 -11.72 24.03
CA LYS A 128 14.71 -12.07 24.97
C LYS A 128 16.09 -12.15 24.28
N ALA A 129 16.15 -12.81 23.12
CA ALA A 129 17.40 -12.92 22.35
C ALA A 129 17.93 -11.53 21.97
N PHE A 130 17.07 -10.63 21.51
CA PHE A 130 17.45 -9.27 21.15
C PHE A 130 17.91 -8.45 22.36
N LEU A 131 17.14 -8.45 23.45
CA LEU A 131 17.51 -7.73 24.67
C LEU A 131 18.85 -8.22 25.24
N SER A 132 19.18 -9.51 25.08
CA SER A 132 20.45 -10.06 25.58
C SER A 132 21.69 -9.51 24.87
N VAL A 133 21.57 -9.03 23.64
CA VAL A 133 22.70 -8.54 22.82
C VAL A 133 22.65 -7.05 22.51
N ALA A 134 21.43 -6.48 22.45
CA ALA A 134 21.20 -5.06 22.16
C ALA A 134 20.98 -4.20 23.42
N GLY A 135 20.67 -4.82 24.57
CA GLY A 135 20.34 -4.13 25.82
C GLY A 135 18.84 -3.87 26.00
N ASN A 136 18.47 -3.52 27.22
CA ASN A 136 17.05 -3.39 27.62
C ASN A 136 16.29 -2.25 26.92
N GLU A 137 17.01 -1.24 26.43
CA GLU A 137 16.45 -0.06 25.78
C GLU A 137 16.22 -0.24 24.27
N PHE A 138 16.50 -1.45 23.73
CA PHE A 138 16.38 -1.71 22.29
C PHE A 138 15.05 -1.25 21.70
N PHE A 139 13.93 -1.64 22.31
CA PHE A 139 12.59 -1.32 21.77
C PHE A 139 12.23 0.18 21.84
N GLU A 140 12.95 0.96 22.62
CA GLU A 140 12.76 2.40 22.75
C GLU A 140 13.51 3.14 21.65
N HIS A 141 14.72 2.68 21.30
CA HIS A 141 15.63 3.33 20.38
C HIS A 141 15.76 2.68 18.99
N MET A 142 15.14 1.52 18.75
CA MET A 142 15.26 0.74 17.51
C MET A 142 14.89 1.51 16.23
N HIS A 143 14.22 2.65 16.34
CA HIS A 143 13.79 3.50 15.23
C HIS A 143 14.75 4.65 14.91
N GLU A 144 15.70 4.95 15.80
CA GLU A 144 16.54 6.14 15.70
C GLU A 144 17.66 5.98 14.68
N ASN A 145 18.21 4.77 14.59
CA ASN A 145 19.31 4.49 13.67
C ASN A 145 19.21 3.06 13.13
N HIS A 146 19.29 2.93 11.80
CA HIS A 146 19.35 1.63 11.13
C HIS A 146 20.51 0.75 11.64
N ASP A 147 21.68 1.34 11.86
CA ASP A 147 22.85 0.64 12.38
C ASP A 147 22.65 0.04 13.78
N TYR A 148 21.63 0.50 14.51
CA TYR A 148 21.28 -0.08 15.80
C TYR A 148 20.91 -1.57 15.68
N TRP A 149 20.41 -2.00 14.53
CA TRP A 149 20.05 -3.39 14.24
C TRP A 149 21.25 -4.30 13.93
N LYS A 150 22.48 -3.76 13.79
CA LYS A 150 23.72 -4.57 13.61
C LYS A 150 23.99 -5.51 14.77
N PHE A 151 23.36 -5.32 15.92
CA PHE A 151 23.47 -6.25 17.04
C PHE A 151 23.10 -7.70 16.65
N ILE A 152 22.28 -7.90 15.60
CA ILE A 152 21.87 -9.22 15.12
C ILE A 152 23.08 -10.10 14.77
N ASP A 153 24.20 -9.50 14.36
CA ASP A 153 25.45 -10.21 14.04
C ASP A 153 26.08 -10.85 15.27
N LYS A 154 25.82 -10.32 16.48
CA LYS A 154 26.30 -10.88 17.74
C LYS A 154 25.57 -12.18 18.12
N LEU A 155 24.39 -12.46 17.56
CA LEU A 155 23.71 -13.71 17.79
C LEU A 155 24.41 -14.84 17.01
N LYS A 156 24.80 -15.89 17.73
CA LYS A 156 25.47 -17.06 17.13
C LYS A 156 24.49 -17.82 16.23
N PRO A 157 24.91 -18.27 15.03
CA PRO A 157 24.08 -19.03 14.10
C PRO A 157 23.36 -20.21 14.77
N LEU A 158 24.07 -21.00 15.55
CA LEU A 158 23.49 -22.14 16.29
C LEU A 158 22.38 -21.70 17.27
N SER A 159 22.51 -20.54 17.91
CA SER A 159 21.48 -20.03 18.83
C SER A 159 20.21 -19.63 18.08
N ILE A 160 20.33 -18.98 16.94
CA ILE A 160 19.22 -18.64 16.06
C ILE A 160 18.52 -19.92 15.56
N TRP A 161 19.32 -20.90 15.11
CA TRP A 161 18.79 -22.17 14.63
C TRP A 161 18.02 -22.91 15.71
N LYS A 162 18.59 -23.06 16.91
CA LYS A 162 17.91 -23.69 18.06
C LYS A 162 16.62 -23.00 18.43
N LEU A 163 16.60 -21.67 18.40
CA LEU A 163 15.39 -20.89 18.67
C LEU A 163 14.31 -21.17 17.62
N LYS A 164 14.63 -21.14 16.34
CA LYS A 164 13.69 -21.45 15.26
C LYS A 164 13.18 -22.91 15.33
N THR A 165 14.06 -23.85 15.59
CA THR A 165 13.70 -25.26 15.78
C THR A 165 12.71 -25.42 16.95
N TYR A 166 13.00 -24.79 18.09
CA TYR A 166 12.10 -24.82 19.26
C TYR A 166 10.70 -24.28 18.92
N GLN A 167 10.62 -23.13 18.25
CA GLN A 167 9.37 -22.52 17.84
C GLN A 167 8.57 -23.38 16.85
N LYS A 168 9.27 -24.06 15.97
CA LYS A 168 8.67 -25.02 15.05
C LYS A 168 8.09 -26.22 15.78
N HIS A 169 8.79 -26.79 16.75
CA HIS A 169 8.27 -27.88 17.59
C HIS A 169 7.00 -27.43 18.34
N GLU A 170 7.01 -26.24 18.94
CA GLU A 170 5.83 -25.69 19.61
C GLU A 170 4.63 -25.54 18.64
N LEU A 171 4.90 -25.10 17.39
CA LEU A 171 3.86 -25.06 16.35
C LEU A 171 3.29 -26.45 16.10
N TYR A 172 4.14 -27.45 15.90
CA TYR A 172 3.71 -28.81 15.56
C TYR A 172 2.91 -29.47 16.70
N ASP A 173 3.36 -29.32 17.93
CA ASP A 173 2.64 -29.83 19.11
C ASP A 173 1.22 -29.24 19.16
N LYS A 174 1.09 -27.93 18.94
CA LYS A 174 -0.22 -27.26 18.92
C LYS A 174 -1.06 -27.64 17.72
N LEU A 175 -0.46 -27.87 16.55
CA LEU A 175 -1.18 -28.35 15.37
C LEU A 175 -1.72 -29.77 15.59
N VAL A 176 -0.94 -30.67 16.13
CA VAL A 176 -1.38 -32.04 16.47
C VAL A 176 -2.57 -31.99 17.42
N GLU A 177 -2.47 -31.22 18.53
CA GLU A 177 -3.56 -31.05 19.48
C GLU A 177 -4.84 -30.49 18.84
N ARG A 178 -4.69 -29.54 17.93
CA ARG A 178 -5.81 -28.87 17.27
C ARG A 178 -6.45 -29.73 16.19
N LEU A 179 -5.65 -30.32 15.30
CA LEU A 179 -6.14 -31.17 14.22
C LEU A 179 -6.79 -32.44 14.72
N ALA A 180 -6.31 -33.01 15.82
CA ALA A 180 -6.97 -34.14 16.47
C ALA A 180 -8.43 -33.86 16.87
N LYS A 181 -8.78 -32.58 17.11
CA LYS A 181 -10.15 -32.14 17.39
C LYS A 181 -10.92 -31.70 16.14
N GLU A 182 -10.25 -31.01 15.19
CA GLU A 182 -10.89 -30.43 14.01
C GLU A 182 -11.20 -31.48 12.93
N MET A 183 -10.27 -32.41 12.64
CA MET A 183 -10.42 -33.38 11.56
C MET A 183 -11.63 -34.32 11.76
N PRO A 184 -11.92 -34.87 12.97
CA PRO A 184 -13.14 -35.62 13.19
C PRO A 184 -14.42 -34.81 12.95
N GLN A 185 -14.43 -33.51 13.30
CA GLN A 185 -15.57 -32.63 13.08
C GLN A 185 -15.84 -32.41 11.59
N ARG A 186 -14.80 -32.42 10.77
CA ARG A 186 -14.89 -32.39 9.29
C ARG A 186 -15.25 -33.73 8.65
N GLN A 187 -15.53 -34.76 9.48
CA GLN A 187 -15.83 -36.12 9.00
C GLN A 187 -14.70 -36.73 8.15
N GLU A 188 -13.44 -36.40 8.48
CA GLU A 188 -12.28 -37.02 7.85
C GLU A 188 -12.21 -38.53 8.15
N LEU A 189 -11.67 -39.31 7.22
CA LEU A 189 -11.52 -40.74 7.45
C LEU A 189 -10.50 -41.04 8.57
N PRO A 190 -10.74 -42.03 9.44
CA PRO A 190 -9.84 -42.34 10.57
C PRO A 190 -8.38 -42.58 10.13
N ASN A 191 -8.16 -43.25 9.01
CA ASN A 191 -6.82 -43.48 8.48
C ASN A 191 -6.13 -42.19 8.05
N GLN A 192 -6.86 -41.22 7.49
CA GLN A 192 -6.31 -39.92 7.12
C GLN A 192 -5.94 -39.11 8.38
N ILE A 193 -6.78 -39.14 9.43
CA ILE A 193 -6.50 -38.50 10.71
C ILE A 193 -5.22 -39.09 11.31
N ILE A 194 -5.16 -40.42 11.48
CA ILE A 194 -4.00 -41.07 12.07
C ILE A 194 -2.74 -40.75 11.29
N HIS A 195 -2.77 -40.92 9.97
CA HIS A 195 -1.60 -40.67 9.13
C HIS A 195 -1.13 -39.20 9.18
N THR A 196 -2.06 -38.24 9.14
CA THR A 196 -1.72 -36.81 9.28
C THR A 196 -1.04 -36.52 10.61
N LEU A 197 -1.60 -37.00 11.72
CA LEU A 197 -1.05 -36.77 13.06
C LEU A 197 0.30 -37.47 13.25
N GLU A 198 0.46 -38.70 12.71
CA GLU A 198 1.75 -39.37 12.72
C GLU A 198 2.83 -38.63 11.92
N GLU A 199 2.50 -38.16 10.72
CA GLU A 199 3.43 -37.39 9.90
C GLU A 199 3.87 -36.07 10.59
N LEU A 200 2.96 -35.40 11.28
CA LEU A 200 3.28 -34.22 12.06
C LEU A 200 4.21 -34.51 13.25
N ASN A 201 3.97 -35.61 13.95
CA ASN A 201 4.79 -36.02 15.11
C ASN A 201 6.19 -36.52 14.73
N LYS A 202 6.33 -37.18 13.57
CA LYS A 202 7.58 -37.81 13.18
C LYS A 202 8.65 -36.84 12.70
N THR A 203 8.26 -35.70 12.10
CA THR A 203 9.18 -34.88 11.31
C THR A 203 8.93 -33.39 11.46
N PRO A 204 9.14 -32.83 12.68
CA PRO A 204 8.99 -31.37 12.86
C PRO A 204 10.08 -30.55 12.14
N GLU A 205 11.19 -31.19 11.69
CA GLU A 205 12.31 -30.51 11.04
C GLU A 205 12.13 -30.30 9.52
N ILE A 206 11.01 -30.73 8.95
CA ILE A 206 10.70 -30.53 7.52
C ILE A 206 10.57 -29.04 7.22
N LEU A 207 11.11 -28.60 6.06
CA LEU A 207 10.86 -27.25 5.55
C LEU A 207 9.37 -26.96 5.47
N THR A 208 8.91 -25.96 6.20
CA THR A 208 7.49 -25.65 6.36
C THR A 208 7.17 -24.28 5.80
N ILE A 209 6.27 -24.25 4.82
CA ILE A 209 5.79 -23.04 4.15
C ILE A 209 4.38 -22.73 4.65
N GLY A 210 4.18 -21.54 5.22
CA GLY A 210 2.90 -21.08 5.72
C GLY A 210 2.20 -20.12 4.75
N PHE A 211 0.89 -20.33 4.57
CA PHE A 211 0.00 -19.43 3.84
C PHE A 211 -1.25 -19.21 4.70
N ALA A 212 -1.34 -18.07 5.38
CA ALA A 212 -2.50 -17.80 6.23
C ALA A 212 -2.99 -16.36 6.10
N ARG A 213 -4.23 -16.24 5.60
CA ARG A 213 -4.87 -14.94 5.31
C ARG A 213 -6.35 -15.11 4.99
N ARG A 214 -7.07 -13.98 4.85
CA ARG A 214 -8.41 -14.02 4.28
C ARG A 214 -8.35 -14.59 2.85
N PHE A 215 -9.18 -15.58 2.56
CA PHE A 215 -9.32 -16.13 1.21
C PHE A 215 -10.18 -15.18 0.37
N ALA A 216 -9.58 -14.65 -0.68
CA ALA A 216 -10.20 -13.86 -1.74
C ALA A 216 -9.46 -14.20 -3.04
N THR A 217 -10.11 -14.08 -4.17
CA THR A 217 -9.57 -14.53 -5.48
C THR A 217 -8.20 -13.92 -5.79
N TYR A 218 -8.04 -12.60 -5.58
CA TYR A 218 -6.79 -11.91 -5.87
C TYR A 218 -5.61 -12.34 -4.98
N LYS A 219 -5.86 -13.06 -3.87
CA LYS A 219 -4.81 -13.63 -3.02
C LYS A 219 -4.21 -14.91 -3.58
N ARG A 220 -4.84 -15.50 -4.59
CA ARG A 220 -4.37 -16.61 -5.42
C ARG A 220 -3.80 -17.80 -4.65
N ALA A 221 -4.50 -18.23 -3.60
CA ALA A 221 -4.12 -19.41 -2.81
C ALA A 221 -4.01 -20.71 -3.64
N HIS A 222 -4.57 -20.72 -4.86
CA HIS A 222 -4.60 -21.86 -5.76
C HIS A 222 -3.31 -22.08 -6.56
N LEU A 223 -2.40 -21.10 -6.64
CA LEU A 223 -1.24 -21.18 -7.54
C LEU A 223 -0.40 -22.43 -7.35
N ILE A 224 -0.14 -22.84 -6.12
CA ILE A 224 0.64 -24.05 -5.85
C ILE A 224 -0.09 -25.37 -6.23
N PHE A 225 -1.37 -25.30 -6.61
CA PHE A 225 -2.17 -26.46 -7.02
C PHE A 225 -2.41 -26.50 -8.54
N ILE A 226 -1.76 -25.66 -9.32
CA ILE A 226 -1.85 -25.65 -10.79
C ILE A 226 -1.22 -26.94 -11.36
N ASP A 227 -0.03 -27.31 -10.89
CA ASP A 227 0.61 -28.58 -11.24
C ASP A 227 0.72 -29.49 -10.00
N LEU A 228 -0.29 -30.35 -9.81
CA LEU A 228 -0.31 -31.29 -8.68
C LEU A 228 0.78 -32.36 -8.79
N LYS A 229 1.25 -32.72 -9.99
CA LYS A 229 2.31 -33.72 -10.15
C LYS A 229 3.65 -33.15 -9.67
N ARG A 230 3.97 -31.90 -10.07
CA ARG A 230 5.17 -31.23 -9.61
C ARG A 230 5.12 -30.95 -8.11
N LEU A 231 3.97 -30.48 -7.60
CA LEU A 231 3.77 -30.31 -6.17
C LEU A 231 3.98 -31.63 -5.40
N ALA A 232 3.44 -32.76 -5.90
CA ALA A 232 3.64 -34.04 -5.29
C ALA A 232 5.12 -34.46 -5.26
N SER A 233 5.89 -34.15 -6.32
CA SER A 233 7.34 -34.44 -6.32
C SER A 233 8.11 -33.61 -5.30
N ILE A 234 7.71 -32.35 -5.08
CA ILE A 234 8.32 -31.45 -4.09
C ILE A 234 8.03 -31.94 -2.67
N VAL A 235 6.75 -32.19 -2.33
CA VAL A 235 6.36 -32.53 -0.95
C VAL A 235 6.74 -33.96 -0.56
N ASN A 236 6.95 -34.86 -1.53
CA ASN A 236 7.34 -36.25 -1.31
C ASN A 236 8.83 -36.52 -1.56
N ASN A 237 9.64 -35.50 -1.74
CA ASN A 237 11.07 -35.69 -1.89
C ASN A 237 11.64 -36.37 -0.62
N PRO A 238 12.25 -37.57 -0.70
CA PRO A 238 12.66 -38.28 0.49
C PRO A 238 13.86 -37.67 1.22
N GLN A 239 14.67 -36.86 0.54
CA GLN A 239 15.83 -36.19 1.12
C GLN A 239 15.53 -34.78 1.57
N TYR A 240 14.63 -34.09 0.86
CA TYR A 240 14.34 -32.66 1.04
C TYR A 240 12.83 -32.41 1.04
N PRO A 241 12.06 -33.03 1.96
CA PRO A 241 10.61 -32.90 1.97
C PRO A 241 10.15 -31.48 2.29
N VAL A 242 9.02 -31.07 1.73
CA VAL A 242 8.40 -29.76 1.99
C VAL A 242 6.98 -29.96 2.48
N ARG A 243 6.55 -29.13 3.41
CA ARG A 243 5.20 -29.12 3.96
C ARG A 243 4.57 -27.75 3.81
N PHE A 244 3.28 -27.72 3.48
CA PHE A 244 2.51 -26.49 3.42
C PHE A 244 1.42 -26.46 4.48
N ILE A 245 1.30 -25.35 5.19
CA ILE A 245 0.25 -25.10 6.18
C ILE A 245 -0.58 -23.91 5.71
N PHE A 246 -1.86 -24.18 5.48
CA PHE A 246 -2.86 -23.18 5.12
C PHE A 246 -3.76 -22.87 6.30
N SER A 247 -4.14 -21.60 6.47
CA SER A 247 -5.18 -21.20 7.39
C SER A 247 -5.86 -19.90 6.92
N GLY A 248 -7.09 -19.68 7.30
CA GLY A 248 -7.80 -18.45 6.95
C GLY A 248 -9.31 -18.62 6.92
N LYS A 249 -9.98 -17.54 6.55
CA LYS A 249 -11.45 -17.48 6.43
C LYS A 249 -11.80 -16.77 5.12
N ALA A 250 -12.90 -17.18 4.50
CA ALA A 250 -13.57 -16.44 3.44
C ALA A 250 -14.67 -15.56 4.05
N HIS A 251 -15.03 -14.48 3.36
CA HIS A 251 -16.23 -13.74 3.74
C HIS A 251 -17.48 -14.59 3.42
N PRO A 252 -18.52 -14.60 4.25
CA PRO A 252 -19.72 -15.44 4.02
C PRO A 252 -20.41 -15.21 2.67
N SER A 253 -20.27 -14.03 2.07
CA SER A 253 -20.78 -13.72 0.73
C SER A 253 -19.78 -13.96 -0.40
N ASP A 254 -18.56 -14.39 -0.09
CA ASP A 254 -17.49 -14.65 -1.08
C ASP A 254 -17.40 -16.15 -1.41
N LYS A 255 -18.28 -16.58 -2.30
CA LYS A 255 -18.34 -17.99 -2.73
C LYS A 255 -17.04 -18.46 -3.35
N ALA A 256 -16.35 -17.60 -4.11
CA ALA A 256 -15.07 -17.95 -4.72
C ALA A 256 -13.99 -18.18 -3.65
N GLY A 257 -13.97 -17.38 -2.59
CA GLY A 257 -13.08 -17.58 -1.44
C GLY A 257 -13.38 -18.89 -0.70
N GLU A 258 -14.66 -19.26 -0.53
CA GLU A 258 -15.05 -20.57 0.05
C GLU A 258 -14.60 -21.75 -0.84
N ASP A 259 -14.75 -21.63 -2.16
CA ASP A 259 -14.35 -22.68 -3.10
C ASP A 259 -12.82 -22.88 -3.11
N LEU A 260 -12.02 -21.83 -2.88
CA LEU A 260 -10.56 -21.95 -2.67
C LEU A 260 -10.24 -22.78 -1.42
N ILE A 261 -10.92 -22.53 -0.29
CA ILE A 261 -10.76 -23.32 0.94
C ILE A 261 -11.13 -24.79 0.69
N LYS A 262 -12.28 -25.02 0.03
CA LYS A 262 -12.73 -26.36 -0.32
C LYS A 262 -11.69 -27.10 -1.17
N ARG A 263 -11.11 -26.41 -2.18
CA ARG A 263 -10.07 -27.00 -3.04
C ARG A 263 -8.84 -27.42 -2.25
N ILE A 264 -8.38 -26.59 -1.31
CA ILE A 264 -7.23 -26.93 -0.45
C ILE A 264 -7.52 -28.19 0.38
N ILE A 265 -8.72 -28.27 0.97
CA ILE A 265 -9.13 -29.44 1.76
C ILE A 265 -9.24 -30.70 0.86
N GLU A 266 -9.79 -30.58 -0.34
CA GLU A 266 -9.83 -31.69 -1.30
C GLU A 266 -8.43 -32.22 -1.64
N VAL A 267 -7.49 -31.33 -1.94
CA VAL A 267 -6.11 -31.71 -2.24
C VAL A 267 -5.44 -32.33 -1.02
N SER A 268 -5.63 -31.79 0.18
CA SER A 268 -5.03 -32.34 1.41
C SER A 268 -5.45 -33.79 1.72
N ARG A 269 -6.58 -34.25 1.15
CA ARG A 269 -7.12 -35.61 1.30
C ARG A 269 -6.59 -36.61 0.26
N MET A 270 -5.92 -36.13 -0.78
CA MET A 270 -5.34 -37.03 -1.79
C MET A 270 -4.15 -37.78 -1.19
N PRO A 271 -3.96 -39.08 -1.55
CA PRO A 271 -2.92 -39.90 -0.93
C PRO A 271 -1.51 -39.29 -0.92
N GLU A 272 -1.16 -38.59 -1.99
CA GLU A 272 0.15 -37.94 -2.17
C GLU A 272 0.38 -36.77 -1.20
N PHE A 273 -0.70 -36.18 -0.68
CA PHE A 273 -0.64 -34.93 0.09
C PHE A 273 -1.04 -35.06 1.57
N ILE A 274 -1.48 -36.23 2.02
CA ILE A 274 -1.85 -36.47 3.42
C ILE A 274 -0.66 -36.16 4.32
N GLY A 275 -0.89 -35.29 5.34
CA GLY A 275 0.13 -34.81 6.29
C GLY A 275 1.17 -33.85 5.71
N LYS A 276 1.07 -33.48 4.41
CA LYS A 276 2.00 -32.58 3.71
C LYS A 276 1.35 -31.28 3.29
N ILE A 277 0.07 -31.32 2.89
CA ILE A 277 -0.78 -30.14 2.69
C ILE A 277 -1.79 -30.13 3.83
N ILE A 278 -1.75 -29.12 4.69
CA ILE A 278 -2.54 -29.07 5.92
C ILE A 278 -3.38 -27.80 5.91
N PHE A 279 -4.68 -27.94 6.15
CA PHE A 279 -5.56 -26.81 6.40
C PHE A 279 -5.96 -26.78 7.87
N VAL A 280 -5.69 -25.62 8.54
CA VAL A 280 -6.03 -25.38 9.94
C VAL A 280 -7.18 -24.39 10.00
N GLU A 281 -8.27 -24.78 10.65
CA GLU A 281 -9.49 -23.97 10.76
C GLU A 281 -9.38 -22.85 11.81
N ASN A 282 -10.41 -22.04 11.86
CA ASN A 282 -10.60 -21.02 12.91
C ASN A 282 -9.41 -20.06 13.08
N TYR A 283 -8.88 -19.56 11.94
CA TYR A 283 -7.79 -18.59 11.94
C TYR A 283 -8.12 -17.37 12.81
N ASP A 284 -7.32 -17.15 13.83
CA ASP A 284 -7.39 -16.05 14.78
C ASP A 284 -6.00 -15.47 15.05
N THR A 285 -5.91 -14.50 15.96
CA THR A 285 -4.64 -13.83 16.28
C THR A 285 -3.64 -14.77 16.97
N GLU A 286 -4.09 -15.73 17.78
CA GLU A 286 -3.20 -16.67 18.47
C GLU A 286 -2.60 -17.67 17.48
N LEU A 287 -3.44 -18.26 16.61
CA LEU A 287 -2.96 -19.13 15.55
C LEU A 287 -2.05 -18.36 14.59
N ALA A 288 -2.37 -17.11 14.28
CA ALA A 288 -1.51 -16.27 13.46
C ALA A 288 -0.10 -16.11 14.07
N LYS A 289 -0.01 -15.78 15.36
CA LYS A 289 1.28 -15.66 16.08
C LYS A 289 2.05 -16.97 16.09
N LEU A 290 1.34 -18.10 16.27
CA LEU A 290 1.94 -19.42 16.29
C LEU A 290 2.51 -19.79 14.93
N LEU A 291 1.76 -19.61 13.84
CA LEU A 291 2.21 -19.86 12.47
C LEU A 291 3.39 -18.95 12.09
N LEU A 292 3.29 -17.65 12.36
CA LEU A 292 4.32 -16.67 12.00
C LEU A 292 5.69 -16.94 12.63
N LYS A 293 5.74 -17.51 13.84
CA LYS A 293 7.01 -17.86 14.49
C LYS A 293 7.50 -19.27 14.12
N GLY A 294 6.56 -20.20 13.84
CA GLY A 294 6.87 -21.63 13.73
C GLY A 294 7.12 -22.12 12.31
N VAL A 295 6.62 -21.46 11.27
CA VAL A 295 6.96 -21.82 9.88
C VAL A 295 8.33 -21.24 9.49
N ASP A 296 8.92 -21.76 8.42
CA ASP A 296 10.21 -21.31 7.91
C ASP A 296 10.06 -20.23 6.85
N VAL A 297 9.07 -20.37 5.98
CA VAL A 297 8.75 -19.45 4.89
C VAL A 297 7.31 -19.00 5.00
N TRP A 298 7.07 -17.70 4.78
CA TRP A 298 5.76 -17.10 4.70
C TRP A 298 5.45 -16.73 3.25
N LEU A 299 4.50 -17.46 2.65
CA LEU A 299 4.16 -17.31 1.24
C LEU A 299 2.99 -16.32 1.05
N ASN A 300 3.16 -15.38 0.12
CA ASN A 300 2.11 -14.47 -0.34
C ASN A 300 2.11 -14.37 -1.87
N THR A 301 0.96 -14.59 -2.47
CA THR A 301 0.81 -14.66 -3.93
C THR A 301 -0.27 -13.72 -4.47
N PRO A 302 -0.35 -12.45 -4.04
CA PRO A 302 -1.41 -11.56 -4.53
C PRO A 302 -1.28 -11.30 -6.03
N THR A 303 -2.40 -10.98 -6.68
CA THR A 303 -2.39 -10.38 -8.02
C THR A 303 -1.91 -8.93 -7.89
N ARG A 304 -0.80 -8.58 -8.50
CA ARG A 304 -0.30 -7.20 -8.53
C ARG A 304 -1.18 -6.34 -9.44
N PRO A 305 -1.54 -5.09 -9.07
CA PRO A 305 -1.18 -4.36 -7.86
C PRO A 305 -2.30 -4.33 -6.80
N LEU A 306 -2.97 -5.44 -6.53
CA LEU A 306 -4.17 -5.49 -5.68
C LEU A 306 -3.88 -5.64 -4.17
N GLU A 307 -2.64 -5.91 -3.77
CA GLU A 307 -2.24 -5.89 -2.36
C GLU A 307 -1.83 -4.48 -1.94
N ALA A 308 -2.73 -3.76 -1.30
CA ALA A 308 -2.46 -2.36 -0.90
C ALA A 308 -1.20 -2.20 -0.06
N SER A 309 -0.96 -3.09 0.88
CA SER A 309 0.27 -3.15 1.68
C SER A 309 0.64 -4.59 2.02
N GLY A 310 -0.26 -5.33 2.68
CA GLY A 310 0.08 -6.53 3.42
C GLY A 310 0.84 -6.20 4.70
N THR A 311 0.63 -7.01 5.74
CA THR A 311 1.36 -6.88 7.02
C THR A 311 1.82 -8.23 7.57
N SER A 312 1.31 -9.35 7.01
CA SER A 312 1.64 -10.68 7.51
C SER A 312 3.11 -11.03 7.29
N GLY A 313 3.67 -10.68 6.13
CA GLY A 313 5.10 -10.85 5.86
C GLY A 313 6.00 -10.02 6.77
N MET A 314 5.59 -8.78 7.12
CA MET A 314 6.31 -7.97 8.11
C MET A 314 6.35 -8.67 9.48
N LYS A 315 5.21 -9.25 9.90
CA LYS A 315 5.11 -10.01 11.16
C LYS A 315 5.98 -11.28 11.12
N ALA A 316 6.05 -11.94 9.95
CA ALA A 316 6.90 -13.10 9.73
C ALA A 316 8.38 -12.73 9.92
N VAL A 317 8.84 -11.66 9.29
CA VAL A 317 10.22 -11.15 9.43
C VAL A 317 10.55 -10.85 10.89
N MET A 318 9.62 -10.26 11.68
CA MET A 318 9.81 -10.02 13.12
C MET A 318 10.01 -11.31 13.94
N ASN A 319 9.79 -12.49 13.36
CA ASN A 319 9.94 -13.80 14.00
C ASN A 319 10.98 -14.70 13.31
N GLY A 320 11.87 -14.12 12.50
CA GLY A 320 12.89 -14.86 11.78
C GLY A 320 12.33 -15.84 10.75
N THR A 321 11.10 -15.62 10.29
CA THR A 321 10.47 -16.37 9.21
C THR A 321 10.67 -15.60 7.92
N LEU A 322 11.24 -16.26 6.90
CA LEU A 322 11.59 -15.62 5.64
C LEU A 322 10.35 -15.39 4.77
N ASN A 323 10.23 -14.21 4.18
CA ASN A 323 9.10 -13.87 3.34
C ASN A 323 9.37 -14.25 1.88
N PHE A 324 8.40 -14.92 1.25
CA PHE A 324 8.36 -15.24 -0.17
C PHE A 324 7.07 -14.66 -0.76
N SER A 325 7.18 -13.67 -1.62
CA SER A 325 6.00 -12.96 -2.10
C SER A 325 6.17 -12.38 -3.51
N VAL A 326 5.04 -12.15 -4.17
CA VAL A 326 4.98 -11.22 -5.31
C VAL A 326 5.46 -9.84 -4.85
N LEU A 327 6.15 -9.12 -5.73
CA LEU A 327 6.61 -7.73 -5.50
C LEU A 327 5.42 -6.76 -5.58
N ASP A 328 4.56 -6.81 -4.56
CA ASP A 328 3.39 -5.97 -4.40
C ASP A 328 3.28 -5.46 -2.96
N GLY A 329 2.55 -4.38 -2.77
CA GLY A 329 2.40 -3.73 -1.47
C GLY A 329 3.75 -3.43 -0.81
N TRP A 330 3.89 -3.79 0.46
CA TRP A 330 5.10 -3.54 1.24
C TRP A 330 6.35 -4.28 0.70
N TRP A 331 6.17 -5.47 0.07
CA TRP A 331 7.32 -6.28 -0.38
C TRP A 331 8.03 -5.67 -1.57
N ALA A 332 7.35 -4.86 -2.37
CA ALA A 332 8.00 -4.08 -3.42
C ALA A 332 9.00 -3.04 -2.89
N GLU A 333 8.82 -2.61 -1.64
CA GLU A 333 9.72 -1.67 -0.95
C GLU A 333 10.71 -2.39 -0.02
N GLY A 334 10.26 -3.52 0.57
CA GLY A 334 11.02 -4.23 1.59
C GLY A 334 11.92 -5.35 1.09
N TYR A 335 11.74 -5.79 -0.15
CA TYR A 335 12.57 -6.88 -0.68
C TYR A 335 14.02 -6.45 -0.86
N VAL A 336 14.91 -7.24 -0.28
CA VAL A 336 16.35 -7.17 -0.55
C VAL A 336 16.87 -8.56 -0.90
N PRO A 337 17.78 -8.71 -1.88
CA PRO A 337 18.44 -9.98 -2.15
C PRO A 337 19.09 -10.55 -0.89
N GLY A 338 18.85 -11.83 -0.62
CA GLY A 338 19.35 -12.49 0.58
C GLY A 338 18.58 -12.21 1.87
N GLY A 339 17.43 -11.50 1.82
CA GLY A 339 16.54 -11.29 2.96
C GLY A 339 15.18 -12.00 2.82
N GLY A 340 15.02 -12.82 1.79
CA GLY A 340 13.80 -13.54 1.42
C GLY A 340 13.74 -13.74 -0.08
N TRP A 341 12.56 -14.10 -0.61
CA TRP A 341 12.38 -14.36 -2.04
C TRP A 341 11.25 -13.51 -2.63
N ALA A 342 11.41 -13.17 -3.91
CA ALA A 342 10.44 -12.41 -4.66
C ALA A 342 10.09 -13.11 -5.97
N LEU A 343 8.80 -13.15 -6.31
CA LEU A 343 8.39 -13.48 -7.66
C LEU A 343 8.70 -12.26 -8.55
N ARG A 344 9.78 -12.40 -9.33
CA ARG A 344 10.36 -11.31 -10.14
C ARG A 344 9.70 -11.30 -11.52
N GLN A 345 8.49 -10.85 -11.62
CA GLN A 345 7.93 -10.48 -12.92
C GLN A 345 7.89 -8.97 -13.04
N GLU A 346 8.64 -8.45 -14.00
CA GLU A 346 8.65 -7.03 -14.32
C GLU A 346 7.37 -6.61 -15.06
N ASN A 347 6.77 -7.55 -15.81
CA ASN A 347 5.55 -7.30 -16.58
C ASN A 347 4.37 -8.13 -16.05
N THR A 348 3.21 -7.51 -15.98
CA THR A 348 1.92 -8.20 -15.83
C THR A 348 1.35 -8.51 -17.20
N TYR A 349 0.79 -9.70 -17.36
CA TYR A 349 0.13 -10.10 -18.60
C TYR A 349 -1.37 -9.81 -18.51
N ASP A 350 -1.96 -9.42 -19.63
CA ASP A 350 -3.40 -9.14 -19.70
C ASP A 350 -4.25 -10.41 -19.55
N ASP A 351 -3.68 -11.60 -19.89
CA ASP A 351 -4.31 -12.88 -19.64
C ASP A 351 -4.01 -13.38 -18.22
N PRO A 352 -5.01 -13.39 -17.30
CA PRO A 352 -4.82 -13.85 -15.93
C PRO A 352 -4.40 -15.31 -15.82
N ASN A 353 -4.82 -16.18 -16.75
CA ASN A 353 -4.47 -17.60 -16.71
C ASN A 353 -3.00 -17.80 -17.06
N LEU A 354 -2.49 -17.08 -18.05
CA LEU A 354 -1.08 -17.11 -18.40
C LEU A 354 -0.23 -16.56 -17.24
N GLN A 355 -0.68 -15.47 -16.62
CA GLN A 355 -0.02 -14.89 -15.44
C GLN A 355 0.06 -15.89 -14.30
N ASP A 356 -1.05 -16.57 -13.99
CA ASP A 356 -1.12 -17.57 -12.93
C ASP A 356 -0.22 -18.79 -13.21
N GLN A 357 -0.16 -19.26 -14.44
CA GLN A 357 0.74 -20.35 -14.84
C GLN A 357 2.21 -19.97 -14.67
N LEU A 358 2.60 -18.78 -15.15
CA LEU A 358 3.98 -18.31 -15.02
C LEU A 358 4.38 -18.10 -13.55
N ASP A 359 3.49 -17.51 -12.74
CA ASP A 359 3.74 -17.31 -11.32
C ASP A 359 3.86 -18.65 -10.58
N ALA A 360 3.04 -19.65 -10.92
CA ALA A 360 3.14 -20.98 -10.35
C ALA A 360 4.47 -21.68 -10.69
N GLU A 361 4.89 -21.61 -11.96
CA GLU A 361 6.20 -22.12 -12.40
C GLU A 361 7.36 -21.48 -11.64
N MET A 362 7.31 -20.16 -11.45
CA MET A 362 8.30 -19.44 -10.66
C MET A 362 8.29 -19.85 -9.18
N ILE A 363 7.10 -20.07 -8.60
CA ILE A 363 6.99 -20.54 -7.21
C ILE A 363 7.67 -21.91 -7.07
N TYR A 364 7.37 -22.86 -7.95
CA TYR A 364 7.97 -24.19 -7.89
C TYR A 364 9.48 -24.14 -8.08
N SER A 365 9.96 -23.46 -9.11
CA SER A 365 11.41 -23.33 -9.37
C SER A 365 12.14 -22.64 -8.20
N THR A 366 11.59 -21.58 -7.63
CA THR A 366 12.18 -20.92 -6.46
C THR A 366 12.24 -21.87 -5.25
N ILE A 367 11.20 -22.69 -5.04
CA ILE A 367 11.21 -23.68 -3.95
C ILE A 367 12.28 -24.74 -4.20
N GLU A 368 12.36 -25.31 -5.41
CA GLU A 368 13.27 -26.39 -5.78
C GLU A 368 14.73 -25.93 -5.82
N ASP A 369 15.00 -24.78 -6.45
CA ASP A 369 16.36 -24.36 -6.78
C ASP A 369 17.00 -23.44 -5.73
N GLU A 370 16.20 -22.73 -4.93
CA GLU A 370 16.72 -21.74 -3.97
C GLU A 370 16.35 -22.05 -2.52
N ILE A 371 15.06 -22.27 -2.22
CA ILE A 371 14.57 -22.40 -0.84
C ILE A 371 15.02 -23.73 -0.23
N VAL A 372 14.75 -24.84 -0.91
CA VAL A 372 15.10 -26.18 -0.46
C VAL A 372 16.60 -26.33 -0.24
N PRO A 373 17.48 -25.98 -1.18
CA PRO A 373 18.93 -26.09 -0.96
C PRO A 373 19.39 -25.21 0.21
N SER A 374 18.90 -23.98 0.31
CA SER A 374 19.30 -23.06 1.38
C SER A 374 18.91 -23.55 2.77
N PHE A 375 17.79 -24.31 2.88
CA PHE A 375 17.30 -24.83 4.14
C PHE A 375 17.99 -26.14 4.54
N TYR A 376 18.27 -27.05 3.59
CA TYR A 376 18.77 -28.38 3.86
C TYR A 376 20.30 -28.50 3.82
N GLU A 377 21.01 -27.54 3.22
CA GLU A 377 22.47 -27.49 3.29
C GLU A 377 22.92 -27.14 4.72
N ARG A 378 23.61 -28.08 5.38
CA ARG A 378 24.02 -28.00 6.77
C ARG A 378 25.54 -28.02 6.89
N ASP A 379 26.06 -27.25 7.84
CA ASP A 379 27.45 -27.39 8.26
C ASP A 379 27.67 -28.62 9.19
N ILE A 380 28.87 -28.74 9.68
CA ILE A 380 29.27 -29.86 10.58
C ILE A 380 28.54 -29.83 11.94
N GLU A 381 27.99 -28.68 12.36
CA GLU A 381 27.16 -28.53 13.56
C GLU A 381 25.67 -28.75 13.27
N GLY A 382 25.29 -29.05 12.03
CA GLY A 382 23.91 -29.21 11.59
C GLY A 382 23.16 -27.90 11.39
N VAL A 383 23.87 -26.75 11.27
CA VAL A 383 23.29 -25.42 11.12
C VAL A 383 23.23 -25.03 9.64
N PRO A 384 22.07 -24.55 9.10
CA PRO A 384 21.97 -24.03 7.75
C PRO A 384 22.54 -22.60 7.68
N GLN A 385 23.82 -22.45 7.49
CA GLN A 385 24.51 -21.14 7.57
C GLN A 385 23.90 -20.09 6.62
N LYS A 386 23.63 -20.47 5.36
CA LYS A 386 22.99 -19.59 4.38
C LYS A 386 21.61 -19.13 4.82
N TRP A 387 20.81 -20.02 5.41
CA TRP A 387 19.50 -19.70 5.96
C TRP A 387 19.57 -18.70 7.12
N ILE A 388 20.53 -18.92 8.03
CA ILE A 388 20.74 -18.03 9.17
C ILE A 388 21.21 -16.66 8.71
N GLU A 389 22.08 -16.59 7.72
CA GLU A 389 22.49 -15.33 7.10
C GLU A 389 21.29 -14.57 6.51
N MET A 390 20.40 -15.27 5.80
CA MET A 390 19.17 -14.66 5.28
C MET A 390 18.27 -14.12 6.40
N ILE A 391 18.12 -14.84 7.52
CA ILE A 391 17.38 -14.33 8.69
C ILE A 391 18.04 -13.05 9.24
N LYS A 392 19.37 -13.03 9.38
CA LYS A 392 20.09 -11.83 9.84
C LYS A 392 19.92 -10.67 8.87
N ASN A 393 20.03 -10.91 7.57
CA ASN A 393 19.80 -9.91 6.53
C ASN A 393 18.38 -9.35 6.58
N ALA A 394 17.37 -10.20 6.80
CA ALA A 394 15.98 -9.75 6.95
C ALA A 394 15.80 -8.85 8.18
N TYR A 395 16.42 -9.20 9.32
CA TYR A 395 16.37 -8.36 10.51
C TYR A 395 17.13 -7.04 10.35
N PHE A 396 18.27 -7.06 9.67
CA PHE A 396 19.08 -5.85 9.50
C PHE A 396 18.52 -4.92 8.42
N HIS A 397 18.20 -5.45 7.24
CA HIS A 397 17.84 -4.63 6.08
C HIS A 397 16.34 -4.39 5.92
N ILE A 398 15.47 -5.23 6.50
CA ILE A 398 14.02 -5.15 6.26
C ILE A 398 13.27 -4.69 7.52
N ALA A 399 13.47 -5.38 8.64
CA ALA A 399 12.68 -5.14 9.85
C ALA A 399 12.64 -3.67 10.31
N PRO A 400 13.74 -2.88 10.29
CA PRO A 400 13.75 -1.49 10.77
C PRO A 400 12.76 -0.59 10.02
N HIS A 401 12.53 -0.85 8.74
CA HIS A 401 11.68 -0.04 7.88
C HIS A 401 10.17 -0.29 8.09
N PHE A 402 9.80 -1.39 8.76
CA PHE A 402 8.40 -1.81 8.91
C PHE A 402 7.94 -1.89 10.37
N ILE A 403 8.49 -1.04 11.24
CA ILE A 403 8.06 -0.87 12.64
C ILE A 403 7.11 0.31 12.79
N THR A 404 6.08 0.17 13.66
CA THR A 404 5.05 1.20 13.86
C THR A 404 5.61 2.55 14.29
N LYS A 405 6.73 2.59 15.00
CA LYS A 405 7.35 3.87 15.39
C LYS A 405 7.79 4.70 14.18
N ARG A 406 8.44 4.06 13.18
CA ARG A 406 8.78 4.71 11.91
C ARG A 406 7.51 5.23 11.22
N MET A 407 6.49 4.37 11.09
CA MET A 407 5.22 4.73 10.45
C MET A 407 4.58 5.95 11.14
N LEU A 408 4.49 5.97 12.47
CA LEU A 408 3.91 7.09 13.22
C LEU A 408 4.69 8.39 13.05
N LEU A 409 6.03 8.33 13.02
CA LEU A 409 6.87 9.50 12.76
C LEU A 409 6.67 10.06 11.35
N GLU A 410 6.47 9.20 10.35
CA GLU A 410 6.16 9.65 9.00
C GLU A 410 4.77 10.31 8.93
N TYR A 411 3.74 9.73 9.56
CA TYR A 411 2.42 10.37 9.67
C TYR A 411 2.49 11.74 10.36
N ASP A 412 3.25 11.83 11.46
CA ASP A 412 3.43 13.07 12.19
C ASP A 412 4.10 14.15 11.32
N ASN A 413 5.21 13.79 10.68
CA ASN A 413 6.00 14.73 9.87
C ASN A 413 5.31 15.10 8.54
N LYS A 414 4.68 14.15 7.86
CA LYS A 414 4.03 14.41 6.56
C LYS A 414 2.68 15.10 6.71
N PHE A 415 1.93 14.79 7.77
CA PHE A 415 0.52 15.17 7.84
C PHE A 415 0.13 15.85 9.16
N TYR A 416 0.33 15.23 10.33
CA TYR A 416 -0.31 15.68 11.57
C TYR A 416 0.14 17.06 12.01
N LYS A 417 1.42 17.36 11.94
CA LYS A 417 1.95 18.69 12.27
C LYS A 417 1.33 19.78 11.39
N GLN A 418 1.25 19.53 10.09
CA GLN A 418 0.70 20.50 9.15
C GLN A 418 -0.81 20.66 9.31
N LEU A 419 -1.55 19.57 9.53
CA LEU A 419 -2.99 19.63 9.81
C LEU A 419 -3.30 20.40 11.10
N PHE A 420 -2.47 20.22 12.13
CA PHE A 420 -2.58 20.95 13.38
C PHE A 420 -2.35 22.45 13.18
N GLU A 421 -1.33 22.85 12.41
CA GLU A 421 -1.05 24.25 12.11
C GLU A 421 -2.18 24.89 11.25
N TYR A 422 -2.72 24.15 10.29
CA TYR A 422 -3.91 24.59 9.54
C TYR A 422 -5.11 24.82 10.46
N TYR A 423 -5.41 23.84 11.33
CA TYR A 423 -6.50 23.99 12.30
C TYR A 423 -6.31 25.21 13.19
N LYS A 424 -5.12 25.36 13.78
CA LYS A 424 -4.78 26.48 14.65
C LYS A 424 -4.94 27.82 13.91
N THR A 425 -4.39 27.94 12.72
CA THR A 425 -4.47 29.16 11.90
C THR A 425 -5.92 29.53 11.56
N LEU A 426 -6.75 28.53 11.21
CA LEU A 426 -8.14 28.75 10.80
C LEU A 426 -9.06 29.01 11.99
N SER A 427 -8.80 28.43 13.16
CA SER A 427 -9.62 28.60 14.36
C SER A 427 -9.25 29.83 15.21
N ASP A 428 -8.12 30.47 14.92
CA ASP A 428 -7.65 31.64 15.65
C ASP A 428 -8.59 32.87 15.47
N ASN A 429 -8.62 33.75 16.49
CA ASN A 429 -9.44 34.97 16.52
C ASN A 429 -10.90 34.71 16.10
N ASP A 430 -11.57 33.78 16.75
CA ASP A 430 -12.97 33.43 16.44
C ASP A 430 -13.19 33.10 14.96
N TYR A 431 -12.28 32.30 14.37
CA TYR A 431 -12.34 31.87 12.97
C TYR A 431 -12.20 32.97 11.91
N GLN A 432 -11.64 34.11 12.23
CA GLN A 432 -11.48 35.23 11.28
C GLN A 432 -10.71 34.83 10.02
N ASN A 433 -9.66 34.00 10.16
CA ASN A 433 -8.89 33.52 9.02
C ASN A 433 -9.69 32.54 8.14
N LEU A 434 -10.54 31.73 8.75
CA LEU A 434 -11.46 30.83 8.01
C LEU A 434 -12.46 31.68 7.19
N PHE A 435 -13.07 32.71 7.78
CA PHE A 435 -14.00 33.59 7.06
C PHE A 435 -13.31 34.30 5.90
N LYS A 436 -12.09 34.83 6.09
CA LYS A 436 -11.30 35.44 5.01
C LYS A 436 -11.00 34.47 3.88
N PHE A 437 -10.57 33.26 4.23
CA PHE A 437 -10.26 32.22 3.25
C PHE A 437 -11.48 31.82 2.42
N ILE A 438 -12.64 31.64 3.04
CA ILE A 438 -13.87 31.31 2.32
C ILE A 438 -14.33 32.48 1.45
N SER A 439 -14.20 33.70 1.93
CA SER A 439 -14.50 34.91 1.13
C SER A 439 -13.60 34.99 -0.09
N TRP A 440 -12.32 34.68 0.06
CA TRP A 440 -11.37 34.57 -1.05
C TRP A 440 -11.78 33.45 -2.03
N LYS A 441 -12.13 32.25 -1.56
CA LYS A 441 -12.62 31.16 -2.42
C LYS A 441 -13.84 31.58 -3.24
N ARG A 442 -14.82 32.25 -2.61
CA ARG A 442 -16.01 32.76 -3.31
C ARG A 442 -15.65 33.79 -4.38
N LYS A 443 -14.66 34.66 -4.10
CA LYS A 443 -14.15 35.65 -5.06
C LYS A 443 -13.50 34.93 -6.27
N ILE A 444 -12.67 33.90 -6.03
CA ILE A 444 -12.09 33.07 -7.09
C ILE A 444 -13.19 32.44 -7.94
N TYR A 445 -14.16 31.73 -7.34
CA TYR A 445 -15.25 31.07 -8.08
C TYR A 445 -16.04 32.01 -8.99
N ARG A 446 -16.28 33.27 -8.54
CA ARG A 446 -17.05 34.23 -9.32
C ARG A 446 -16.31 34.77 -10.53
N ASN A 447 -14.99 34.91 -10.43
CA ASN A 447 -14.20 35.59 -11.43
C ASN A 447 -13.37 34.63 -12.31
N TRP A 448 -13.29 33.33 -11.97
CA TRP A 448 -12.36 32.40 -12.62
C TRP A 448 -12.64 32.21 -14.10
N ASP A 449 -13.88 31.98 -14.47
CA ASP A 449 -14.31 31.76 -15.86
C ASP A 449 -14.34 33.06 -16.68
N GLU A 450 -14.19 34.20 -16.02
CA GLU A 450 -14.15 35.53 -16.66
C GLU A 450 -12.73 36.01 -16.97
N ILE A 451 -11.70 35.30 -16.52
CA ILE A 451 -10.30 35.61 -16.81
C ILE A 451 -10.07 35.50 -18.30
N LYS A 452 -9.45 36.55 -18.90
CA LYS A 452 -9.18 36.57 -20.34
C LYS A 452 -7.71 36.73 -20.63
N LEU A 453 -7.21 35.91 -21.56
CA LEU A 453 -5.92 36.12 -22.19
C LEU A 453 -6.11 37.19 -23.28
N GLU A 454 -5.55 38.38 -23.06
CA GLU A 454 -5.66 39.48 -23.98
C GLU A 454 -4.56 39.46 -25.03
N ASN A 455 -3.35 39.12 -24.62
CA ASN A 455 -2.22 38.98 -25.53
C ASN A 455 -1.24 37.92 -25.06
N ILE A 456 -0.63 37.23 -26.01
CA ILE A 456 0.48 36.32 -25.81
C ILE A 456 1.59 36.64 -26.81
N GLU A 457 2.77 36.91 -26.30
CA GLU A 457 3.98 37.09 -27.06
C GLU A 457 4.94 35.95 -26.74
N MET A 458 5.31 35.19 -27.72
CA MET A 458 6.24 34.06 -27.57
C MET A 458 7.44 34.25 -28.52
N PHE A 459 8.50 33.51 -28.21
CA PHE A 459 9.59 33.31 -29.17
C PHE A 459 9.01 32.90 -30.53
N ASP A 460 9.62 33.43 -31.61
CA ASP A 460 9.15 33.24 -32.97
C ASP A 460 8.91 31.75 -33.33
N SER A 461 7.64 31.35 -33.26
CA SER A 461 7.20 29.98 -33.52
C SER A 461 7.39 29.52 -34.96
N SER A 462 7.78 30.43 -35.87
CA SER A 462 8.20 30.09 -37.25
C SER A 462 9.56 29.39 -37.28
N LYS A 463 10.39 29.59 -36.26
CA LYS A 463 11.64 28.86 -36.06
C LYS A 463 11.34 27.56 -35.34
N ARG A 464 11.23 26.47 -36.08
CA ARG A 464 10.97 25.11 -35.55
C ARG A 464 12.08 24.57 -34.63
N HIS A 465 13.23 25.24 -34.53
CA HIS A 465 14.38 24.81 -33.74
C HIS A 465 14.96 26.00 -32.95
N LEU A 466 15.13 25.79 -31.66
CA LEU A 466 15.87 26.66 -30.76
C LEU A 466 17.28 26.08 -30.57
N PRO A 467 18.36 26.83 -30.87
CA PRO A 467 19.71 26.40 -30.53
C PRO A 467 19.90 26.17 -29.05
N LEU A 468 20.77 25.22 -28.67
CA LEU A 468 21.23 25.06 -27.30
C LEU A 468 21.86 26.36 -26.79
N GLY A 469 21.45 26.80 -25.60
CA GLY A 469 21.88 28.06 -25.00
C GLY A 469 20.97 29.25 -25.28
N ASP A 470 20.07 29.16 -26.25
CA ASP A 470 19.04 30.18 -26.47
C ASP A 470 17.98 30.17 -25.34
N LYS A 471 17.22 31.24 -25.27
CA LYS A 471 16.16 31.40 -24.27
C LYS A 471 14.78 31.29 -24.91
N PHE A 472 13.98 30.36 -24.41
CA PHE A 472 12.55 30.32 -24.69
C PHE A 472 11.84 31.32 -23.76
N TYR A 473 11.17 32.31 -24.32
CA TYR A 473 10.43 33.28 -23.54
C TYR A 473 8.95 33.32 -23.91
N VAL A 474 8.11 33.61 -22.94
CA VAL A 474 6.67 33.84 -23.12
C VAL A 474 6.29 35.04 -22.26
N LYS A 475 5.53 35.97 -22.86
CA LYS A 475 4.91 37.10 -22.17
C LYS A 475 3.40 37.01 -22.32
N LEU A 476 2.70 37.29 -21.25
CA LEU A 476 1.24 37.23 -21.19
C LEU A 476 0.68 38.57 -20.70
N LEU A 477 -0.43 38.97 -21.29
CA LEU A 477 -1.27 40.03 -20.82
C LEU A 477 -2.64 39.46 -20.46
N LEU A 478 -2.98 39.48 -19.18
CA LEU A 478 -4.22 38.88 -18.65
C LEU A 478 -5.15 39.95 -18.04
N ASP A 479 -6.43 39.86 -18.34
CA ASP A 479 -7.49 40.55 -17.60
C ASP A 479 -7.98 39.61 -16.50
N LEU A 480 -7.55 39.88 -15.26
CA LEU A 480 -7.88 39.06 -14.09
C LEU A 480 -9.21 39.47 -13.43
N LYS A 481 -9.93 40.47 -13.98
CA LYS A 481 -11.16 41.04 -13.40
C LYS A 481 -10.91 41.60 -11.99
N GLU A 482 -11.65 41.07 -11.02
CA GLU A 482 -11.51 41.50 -9.60
C GLU A 482 -10.36 40.74 -8.88
N LEU A 483 -9.70 39.76 -9.52
CA LEU A 483 -8.61 39.02 -8.91
C LEU A 483 -7.31 39.87 -8.94
N LYS A 484 -6.49 39.66 -7.91
CA LYS A 484 -5.15 40.24 -7.83
C LYS A 484 -4.11 39.29 -8.43
N PRO A 485 -2.94 39.79 -8.85
CA PRO A 485 -1.83 38.92 -9.28
C PRO A 485 -1.47 37.84 -8.26
N ASP A 486 -1.56 38.12 -6.96
CA ASP A 486 -1.27 37.15 -5.88
C ASP A 486 -2.37 36.10 -5.67
N ASP A 487 -3.55 36.29 -6.29
CA ASP A 487 -4.64 35.32 -6.21
C ASP A 487 -4.45 34.17 -7.21
N VAL A 488 -3.49 34.28 -8.13
CA VAL A 488 -3.26 33.32 -9.21
C VAL A 488 -1.78 32.97 -9.38
N ILE A 489 -1.50 31.74 -9.76
CA ILE A 489 -0.20 31.29 -10.23
C ILE A 489 -0.32 30.86 -11.69
N ILE A 490 0.61 31.30 -12.52
CA ILE A 490 0.66 30.97 -13.94
C ILE A 490 1.92 30.13 -14.16
N GLU A 491 1.76 29.03 -14.85
CA GLU A 491 2.85 28.08 -15.11
C GLU A 491 2.96 27.79 -16.59
N LEU A 492 4.19 27.77 -17.07
CA LEU A 492 4.56 27.16 -18.33
C LEU A 492 4.94 25.73 -18.03
N ILE A 493 4.12 24.79 -18.51
CA ILE A 493 4.28 23.35 -18.27
C ILE A 493 4.80 22.67 -19.53
N PHE A 494 5.74 21.76 -19.34
CA PHE A 494 6.29 20.89 -20.37
C PHE A 494 5.98 19.44 -20.01
N GLY A 495 5.66 18.64 -21.01
CA GLY A 495 5.37 17.24 -20.74
C GLY A 495 4.94 16.46 -21.97
N LYS A 496 4.57 15.21 -21.70
CA LYS A 496 4.09 14.28 -22.71
C LYS A 496 2.74 14.74 -23.26
N LYS A 497 2.62 14.76 -24.58
CA LYS A 497 1.38 15.14 -25.27
C LYS A 497 0.72 13.92 -25.91
N GLU A 498 -0.56 13.73 -25.61
CA GLU A 498 -1.42 12.73 -26.25
C GLU A 498 -2.71 13.43 -26.70
N GLU A 499 -3.18 13.10 -27.90
CA GLU A 499 -4.41 13.68 -28.50
C GLU A 499 -4.52 15.22 -28.39
N GLY A 500 -3.39 15.90 -28.51
CA GLY A 500 -3.33 17.37 -28.50
C GLY A 500 -3.27 18.02 -27.11
N ARG A 501 -3.27 17.25 -26.01
CA ARG A 501 -3.21 17.73 -24.63
C ARG A 501 -1.97 17.20 -23.91
N ILE A 502 -1.42 17.99 -22.98
CA ILE A 502 -0.40 17.50 -22.05
C ILE A 502 -1.11 16.55 -21.09
N VAL A 503 -0.59 15.32 -20.98
CA VAL A 503 -1.16 14.27 -20.12
C VAL A 503 -0.32 14.00 -18.87
N ASP A 504 0.96 14.40 -18.91
CA ASP A 504 1.85 14.32 -17.76
C ASP A 504 2.86 15.48 -17.79
N ILE A 505 3.32 15.91 -16.62
CA ILE A 505 4.27 17.02 -16.46
C ILE A 505 5.66 16.45 -16.22
N GLU A 506 6.60 16.84 -17.09
CA GLU A 506 8.03 16.59 -16.90
C GLU A 506 8.69 17.76 -16.17
N PHE A 507 8.26 18.99 -16.48
CA PHE A 507 8.83 20.21 -15.93
C PHE A 507 7.80 21.35 -15.97
N ALA A 508 7.81 22.21 -14.94
CA ALA A 508 7.00 23.42 -14.88
C ALA A 508 7.83 24.62 -14.42
N LYS A 509 7.58 25.79 -15.00
CA LYS A 509 8.17 27.06 -14.61
C LYS A 509 7.09 28.10 -14.38
N THR A 510 7.12 28.74 -13.23
CA THR A 510 6.20 29.85 -12.88
C THR A 510 6.56 31.12 -13.66
N PHE A 511 5.53 31.86 -14.09
CA PHE A 511 5.68 33.19 -14.65
C PHE A 511 5.87 34.21 -13.52
N ASP A 512 6.75 35.18 -13.77
CA ASP A 512 6.94 36.32 -12.90
C ASP A 512 5.95 37.44 -13.26
N PHE A 513 5.29 38.01 -12.27
CA PHE A 513 4.47 39.24 -12.43
C PHE A 513 5.41 40.45 -12.61
N VAL A 514 5.31 41.13 -13.73
CA VAL A 514 6.23 42.24 -14.08
C VAL A 514 5.57 43.64 -14.05
N GLY A 515 4.26 43.70 -13.83
CA GLY A 515 3.55 44.97 -13.74
C GLY A 515 2.17 44.96 -14.41
N CYS A 516 1.56 46.11 -14.57
CA CYS A 516 0.23 46.27 -15.17
C CYS A 516 0.29 47.17 -16.40
N GLU A 517 -0.62 46.94 -17.35
CA GLU A 517 -0.95 47.82 -18.44
C GLU A 517 -2.44 48.20 -18.36
N GLY A 518 -2.72 49.37 -17.83
CA GLY A 518 -4.09 49.74 -17.42
C GLY A 518 -4.58 48.80 -16.31
N SER A 519 -5.72 48.14 -16.53
CA SER A 519 -6.29 47.14 -15.58
C SER A 519 -5.74 45.71 -15.79
N LYS A 520 -4.87 45.52 -16.77
CA LYS A 520 -4.41 44.17 -17.16
C LYS A 520 -3.05 43.86 -16.56
N SER A 521 -2.85 42.61 -16.13
CA SER A 521 -1.63 42.13 -15.49
C SER A 521 -0.68 41.53 -16.50
N LYS A 522 0.60 41.93 -16.45
CA LYS A 522 1.68 41.40 -17.31
C LYS A 522 2.48 40.36 -16.56
N TYR A 523 2.76 39.25 -17.26
CA TYR A 523 3.57 38.15 -16.74
C TYR A 523 4.63 37.73 -17.78
N GLU A 524 5.82 37.39 -17.30
CA GLU A 524 6.90 36.92 -18.14
C GLU A 524 7.50 35.61 -17.60
N CYS A 525 7.87 34.71 -18.52
CA CYS A 525 8.59 33.49 -18.19
C CYS A 525 9.71 33.28 -19.21
N THR A 526 10.91 32.99 -18.73
CA THR A 526 12.08 32.72 -19.57
C THR A 526 12.77 31.46 -19.11
N ILE A 527 13.03 30.54 -20.04
CA ILE A 527 13.68 29.25 -19.78
C ILE A 527 14.91 29.11 -20.69
N PRO A 528 16.10 28.87 -20.14
CA PRO A 528 17.27 28.54 -20.96
C PRO A 528 17.11 27.11 -21.52
N MET A 529 17.43 26.95 -22.82
CA MET A 529 17.41 25.64 -23.48
C MET A 529 18.73 24.92 -23.23
N GLU A 530 18.78 24.11 -22.17
CA GLU A 530 20.01 23.42 -21.73
C GLU A 530 20.13 21.99 -22.27
N GLN A 531 19.03 21.42 -22.77
CA GLN A 531 18.99 20.07 -23.30
C GLN A 531 18.34 20.03 -24.69
N SER A 532 18.84 19.15 -25.55
CA SER A 532 18.22 18.88 -26.84
C SER A 532 17.05 17.93 -26.71
N GLY A 533 15.96 18.19 -27.42
CA GLY A 533 14.76 17.34 -27.38
C GLY A 533 13.58 17.96 -28.12
N VAL A 534 12.50 17.21 -28.21
CA VAL A 534 11.20 17.69 -28.69
C VAL A 534 10.30 17.91 -27.49
N TYR A 535 9.97 19.16 -27.21
CA TYR A 535 9.18 19.52 -26.05
C TYR A 535 7.77 19.97 -26.47
N ASN A 536 6.77 19.42 -25.81
CA ASN A 536 5.41 19.95 -25.86
C ASN A 536 5.19 20.83 -24.64
N PHE A 537 4.57 21.98 -24.81
CA PHE A 537 4.29 22.88 -23.72
C PHE A 537 2.84 23.38 -23.73
N SER A 538 2.40 23.86 -22.59
CA SER A 538 1.11 24.54 -22.39
C SER A 538 1.23 25.59 -21.29
N ILE A 539 0.28 26.49 -21.20
CA ILE A 539 0.20 27.49 -20.15
C ILE A 539 -0.99 27.09 -19.27
N ARG A 540 -0.73 27.04 -17.96
CA ARG A 540 -1.75 26.70 -16.98
C ARG A 540 -1.91 27.83 -15.96
N LEU A 541 -3.16 28.11 -15.61
CA LEU A 541 -3.53 29.02 -14.54
C LEU A 541 -4.09 28.23 -13.36
N ARG A 542 -3.66 28.55 -12.14
CA ARG A 542 -4.20 27.96 -10.91
C ARG A 542 -4.48 29.06 -9.87
N PRO A 543 -5.49 28.91 -9.00
CA PRO A 543 -5.65 29.80 -7.85
C PRO A 543 -4.49 29.62 -6.87
N GLN A 544 -4.09 30.71 -6.21
CA GLN A 544 -3.01 30.72 -5.22
C GLN A 544 -3.48 31.37 -3.92
N HIS A 545 -3.24 30.68 -2.81
CA HIS A 545 -3.46 31.21 -1.46
C HIS A 545 -2.61 30.40 -0.46
N PRO A 546 -2.03 31.03 0.59
CA PRO A 546 -1.21 30.32 1.59
C PRO A 546 -1.93 29.15 2.28
N LEU A 547 -3.25 29.17 2.35
CA LEU A 547 -4.09 28.13 2.93
C LEU A 547 -4.63 27.13 1.89
N LEU A 548 -4.29 27.24 0.60
CA LEU A 548 -4.47 26.14 -0.35
C LEU A 548 -3.38 25.08 -0.10
N ALA A 549 -3.74 23.80 -0.21
CA ALA A 549 -2.74 22.74 -0.18
C ALA A 549 -2.03 22.67 -1.52
#